data_b701d8aec9daca6fa4f1c430f5836fff
#
_entry.id   b701d8aec9daca6fa4f1c430f5836fff
#
_cell.length_a   1.000
_cell.length_b   1.000
_cell.length_c   1.000
_cell.angle_alpha   90.00
_cell.angle_beta   90.00
_cell.angle_gamma   90.00
#
_symmetry.space_group_name_H-M   'P 1'
#
loop_
_entity.id
_entity.type
_entity.pdbx_description
1 polymer ?
#
loop_
_entity_poly.entity_id
_entity_poly.type
_entity_poly.pdbx_seq_one_letter_code
_entity_poly.pdbx_strand_id
1 'polypeptide(L)'
;LITVRVDHHSPNSRWYSGAGIYRRVWLKKYPECHILSDGVYISSDIDGNVTITAETARPKDMPVAGLQLRQTIFDGDKLICTSTNNCNAAFDGSFPEPVRINEAALGSNTVTMKIPEPVLWDIENPHLYSLTTDLIKDGEVIHTVINKFGVRKAEFTCDKGFFLNGRHVKLHGCCEHHDLGALGAAVNRSAIKRKLVKLREMGINAIRTSHNMPAVEFMELCDEMGILVLSEGFDMWEKPKTDYDYARFFREWADKDVASWV
;
A
#
# COMPACT_ATOMS: atom_id res chain seq x y z
N LEU A 1 -27.19 -10.89 -4.96
CA LEU A 1 -27.45 -9.76 -4.05
C LEU A 1 -26.42 -9.80 -2.92
N ILE A 2 -25.71 -8.70 -2.72
CA ILE A 2 -24.81 -8.51 -1.58
C ILE A 2 -25.49 -7.50 -0.66
N THR A 3 -25.63 -7.84 0.63
CA THR A 3 -26.18 -6.96 1.63
C THR A 3 -25.12 -6.74 2.72
N VAL A 4 -24.89 -5.48 3.08
CA VAL A 4 -23.97 -5.10 4.14
C VAL A 4 -24.78 -4.47 5.27
N ARG A 5 -24.66 -5.02 6.48
CA ARG A 5 -25.20 -4.44 7.70
C ARG A 5 -24.08 -3.82 8.52
N VAL A 6 -24.23 -2.58 8.91
CA VAL A 6 -23.30 -1.86 9.79
C VAL A 6 -23.99 -1.55 11.10
N ASP A 7 -23.51 -2.15 12.19
CA ASP A 7 -23.98 -1.90 13.54
C ASP A 7 -22.97 -0.97 14.24
N HIS A 8 -23.38 0.28 14.43
CA HIS A 8 -22.58 1.28 15.13
C HIS A 8 -22.95 1.33 16.62
N HIS A 9 -21.95 1.11 17.45
CA HIS A 9 -22.07 1.26 18.90
C HIS A 9 -21.16 2.38 19.38
N SER A 10 -21.66 3.23 20.27
CA SER A 10 -20.93 4.36 20.85
C SER A 10 -20.86 4.21 22.37
N PRO A 11 -19.76 4.61 23.02
CA PRO A 11 -18.51 5.14 22.46
C PRO A 11 -17.58 4.04 21.92
N ASN A 12 -17.07 4.21 20.70
CA ASN A 12 -16.12 3.29 20.08
C ASN A 12 -14.78 3.94 19.70
N SER A 13 -14.67 5.25 19.89
CA SER A 13 -13.45 6.04 19.68
C SER A 13 -13.50 7.28 20.57
N ARG A 14 -12.34 7.90 20.80
CA ARG A 14 -12.23 9.21 21.46
C ARG A 14 -12.51 10.37 20.51
N TRP A 15 -12.72 10.06 19.26
CA TRP A 15 -13.08 10.98 18.18
C TRP A 15 -14.54 10.77 17.80
N TYR A 16 -15.14 11.70 17.05
CA TYR A 16 -16.47 11.46 16.53
C TYR A 16 -16.45 10.25 15.59
N SER A 17 -17.53 9.50 15.61
CA SER A 17 -17.69 8.30 14.80
C SER A 17 -19.09 8.27 14.19
N GLY A 18 -19.26 7.45 13.16
CA GLY A 18 -20.52 7.28 12.47
C GLY A 18 -20.67 5.86 11.96
N ALA A 19 -21.82 5.59 11.33
CA ALA A 19 -22.10 4.32 10.69
C ALA A 19 -22.16 4.50 9.18
N GLY A 20 -21.77 3.47 8.45
CA GLY A 20 -21.91 3.41 7.01
C GLY A 20 -20.61 3.03 6.28
N ILE A 21 -20.72 2.94 4.97
CA ILE A 21 -19.61 2.68 4.07
C ILE A 21 -19.01 4.03 3.65
N TYR A 22 -17.78 4.32 4.04
CA TYR A 22 -17.13 5.62 3.80
C TYR A 22 -15.99 5.54 2.78
N ARG A 23 -15.53 4.33 2.46
CA ARG A 23 -14.52 4.05 1.43
C ARG A 23 -15.19 3.38 0.23
N ARG A 24 -14.46 3.31 -0.89
CA ARG A 24 -14.98 2.68 -2.11
C ARG A 24 -15.22 1.19 -1.90
N VAL A 25 -16.24 0.67 -2.58
CA VAL A 25 -16.53 -0.76 -2.66
C VAL A 25 -16.18 -1.23 -4.06
N TRP A 26 -15.35 -2.26 -4.15
CA TRP A 26 -14.88 -2.82 -5.41
C TRP A 26 -15.37 -4.25 -5.58
N LEU A 27 -15.82 -4.58 -6.77
CA LEU A 27 -15.95 -5.96 -7.22
C LEU A 27 -14.79 -6.25 -8.18
N LYS A 28 -13.80 -6.99 -7.70
CA LYS A 28 -12.66 -7.41 -8.52
C LYS A 28 -12.93 -8.79 -9.10
N LYS A 29 -12.77 -8.94 -10.43
CA LYS A 29 -12.88 -10.21 -11.15
C LYS A 29 -11.51 -10.58 -11.69
N TYR A 30 -11.07 -11.77 -11.37
CA TYR A 30 -9.76 -12.28 -11.75
C TYR A 30 -9.89 -13.49 -12.67
N PRO A 31 -8.90 -13.76 -13.56
CA PRO A 31 -8.74 -15.07 -14.17
C PRO A 31 -8.40 -16.13 -13.11
N GLU A 32 -8.51 -17.40 -13.46
CA GLU A 32 -8.22 -18.52 -12.54
C GLU A 32 -6.79 -18.45 -11.98
N CYS A 33 -5.82 -18.10 -12.85
CA CYS A 33 -4.46 -17.74 -12.41
C CYS A 33 -4.33 -16.22 -12.40
N HIS A 34 -3.94 -15.65 -11.29
CA HIS A 34 -3.83 -14.20 -11.15
C HIS A 34 -2.78 -13.79 -10.11
N ILE A 35 -2.32 -12.56 -10.21
CA ILE A 35 -1.57 -11.89 -9.16
C ILE A 35 -2.57 -11.49 -8.07
N LEU A 36 -2.27 -11.78 -6.82
CA LEU A 36 -3.15 -11.47 -5.70
C LEU A 36 -3.46 -9.97 -5.61
N SER A 37 -4.64 -9.64 -5.09
CA SER A 37 -4.94 -8.24 -4.73
C SER A 37 -3.92 -7.78 -3.69
N ASP A 38 -3.31 -6.63 -3.96
CA ASP A 38 -2.29 -6.05 -3.09
C ASP A 38 -1.08 -6.98 -2.87
N GLY A 39 -0.89 -7.99 -3.76
CA GLY A 39 0.16 -9.00 -3.70
C GLY A 39 1.45 -8.62 -4.42
N VAL A 40 1.72 -7.33 -4.66
CA VAL A 40 2.99 -6.86 -5.21
C VAL A 40 3.64 -5.91 -4.21
N TYR A 41 4.70 -6.36 -3.57
CA TYR A 41 5.51 -5.58 -2.65
C TYR A 41 6.79 -5.09 -3.32
N ILE A 42 7.11 -3.80 -3.17
CA ILE A 42 8.27 -3.15 -3.79
C ILE A 42 9.10 -2.49 -2.71
N SER A 43 10.38 -2.83 -2.64
CA SER A 43 11.37 -2.12 -1.83
C SER A 43 12.54 -1.67 -2.70
N SER A 44 13.18 -0.57 -2.33
CA SER A 44 14.30 -0.03 -3.09
C SER A 44 15.35 0.60 -2.18
N ASP A 45 16.58 0.68 -2.67
CA ASP A 45 17.64 1.46 -2.08
C ASP A 45 18.05 2.64 -2.99
N ILE A 46 18.83 3.57 -2.44
CA ILE A 46 19.26 4.78 -3.18
C ILE A 46 20.24 4.48 -4.32
N ASP A 47 20.82 3.29 -4.34
CA ASP A 47 21.67 2.85 -5.45
C ASP A 47 20.82 2.38 -6.64
N GLY A 48 19.49 2.29 -6.49
CA GLY A 48 18.55 1.88 -7.50
C GLY A 48 18.36 0.37 -7.62
N ASN A 49 18.74 -0.40 -6.59
CA ASN A 49 18.30 -1.78 -6.51
C ASN A 49 16.84 -1.81 -6.07
N VAL A 50 15.99 -2.45 -6.87
CA VAL A 50 14.55 -2.58 -6.63
C VAL A 50 14.23 -4.05 -6.44
N THR A 51 13.82 -4.42 -5.24
CA THR A 51 13.38 -5.78 -4.92
C THR A 51 11.86 -5.83 -4.97
N ILE A 52 11.36 -6.74 -5.79
CA ILE A 52 9.92 -6.91 -6.05
C ILE A 52 9.55 -8.32 -5.65
N THR A 53 8.58 -8.43 -4.75
CA THR A 53 7.93 -9.70 -4.42
C THR A 53 6.52 -9.68 -4.97
N ALA A 54 6.19 -10.67 -5.80
CA ALA A 54 4.86 -10.81 -6.39
C ALA A 54 4.23 -12.15 -5.97
N GLU A 55 3.02 -12.08 -5.43
CA GLU A 55 2.23 -13.21 -5.01
C GLU A 55 1.19 -13.58 -6.04
N THR A 56 1.03 -14.86 -6.29
CA THR A 56 0.12 -15.39 -7.31
C THR A 56 -0.79 -16.46 -6.73
N ALA A 57 -2.00 -16.57 -7.28
CA ALA A 57 -2.92 -17.66 -7.02
C ALA A 57 -3.20 -18.44 -8.31
N ARG A 58 -3.39 -19.75 -8.18
CA ARG A 58 -3.78 -20.67 -9.25
C ARG A 58 -4.65 -21.80 -8.70
N PRO A 59 -5.44 -22.51 -9.54
CA PRO A 59 -6.10 -23.76 -9.13
C PRO A 59 -5.09 -24.77 -8.57
N LYS A 60 -5.48 -25.52 -7.54
CA LYS A 60 -4.59 -26.50 -6.85
C LYS A 60 -4.12 -27.63 -7.78
N ASP A 61 -4.95 -28.02 -8.71
CA ASP A 61 -4.69 -29.06 -9.72
C ASP A 61 -3.90 -28.55 -10.93
N MET A 62 -3.72 -27.23 -11.06
CA MET A 62 -2.95 -26.66 -12.13
C MET A 62 -1.45 -26.65 -11.81
N PRO A 63 -0.60 -27.22 -12.69
CA PRO A 63 0.85 -27.14 -12.50
C PRO A 63 1.34 -25.70 -12.63
N VAL A 64 2.43 -25.40 -11.91
CA VAL A 64 3.12 -24.09 -12.04
C VAL A 64 3.91 -23.97 -13.33
N ALA A 65 4.19 -25.09 -13.99
CA ALA A 65 4.90 -25.14 -15.27
C ALA A 65 4.15 -24.30 -16.32
N GLY A 66 4.91 -23.50 -17.08
CA GLY A 66 4.36 -22.58 -18.08
C GLY A 66 3.89 -21.23 -17.53
N LEU A 67 3.86 -21.04 -16.20
CA LEU A 67 3.58 -19.76 -15.58
C LEU A 67 4.87 -18.96 -15.37
N GLN A 68 4.85 -17.69 -15.81
CA GLN A 68 5.96 -16.76 -15.66
C GLN A 68 5.46 -15.42 -15.16
N LEU A 69 6.31 -14.72 -14.40
CA LEU A 69 6.14 -13.33 -14.01
C LEU A 69 7.13 -12.47 -14.79
N ARG A 70 6.63 -11.46 -15.46
CA ARG A 70 7.44 -10.43 -16.10
C ARG A 70 7.23 -9.12 -15.37
N GLN A 71 8.31 -8.59 -14.79
CA GLN A 71 8.35 -7.29 -14.16
C GLN A 71 9.04 -6.30 -15.11
N THR A 72 8.40 -5.15 -15.34
CA THR A 72 8.94 -4.09 -16.19
C THR A 72 8.85 -2.76 -15.49
N ILE A 73 9.98 -2.07 -15.33
CA ILE A 73 10.06 -0.75 -14.70
C ILE A 73 10.11 0.32 -15.79
N PHE A 74 9.29 1.36 -15.61
CA PHE A 74 9.24 2.53 -16.49
C PHE A 74 9.48 3.82 -15.71
N ASP A 75 10.08 4.79 -16.41
CA ASP A 75 10.15 6.19 -16.02
C ASP A 75 9.30 7.00 -17.00
N GLY A 76 8.09 7.39 -16.59
CA GLY A 76 7.07 7.83 -17.53
C GLY A 76 6.78 6.75 -18.59
N ASP A 77 6.98 7.08 -19.88
CA ASP A 77 6.83 6.15 -20.99
C ASP A 77 8.12 5.42 -21.36
N LYS A 78 9.25 5.78 -20.70
CA LYS A 78 10.56 5.20 -21.00
C LYS A 78 10.72 3.88 -20.23
N LEU A 79 10.94 2.79 -20.98
CA LEU A 79 11.33 1.50 -20.40
C LEU A 79 12.75 1.61 -19.80
N ILE A 80 12.89 1.25 -18.53
CA ILE A 80 14.19 1.23 -17.83
C ILE A 80 14.78 -0.18 -17.84
N CYS A 81 14.05 -1.16 -17.34
CA CYS A 81 14.50 -2.55 -17.32
C CYS A 81 13.33 -3.50 -17.26
N THR A 82 13.57 -4.75 -17.63
CA THR A 82 12.60 -5.84 -17.56
C THR A 82 13.27 -7.12 -17.08
N SER A 83 12.52 -7.95 -16.36
CA SER A 83 12.93 -9.28 -15.93
C SER A 83 11.76 -10.25 -16.12
N THR A 84 12.05 -11.47 -16.55
CA THR A 84 11.05 -12.54 -16.68
C THR A 84 11.55 -13.79 -15.97
N ASN A 85 10.77 -14.32 -15.05
CA ASN A 85 11.11 -15.47 -14.23
C ASN A 85 9.97 -16.47 -14.19
N ASN A 86 10.30 -17.76 -14.09
CA ASN A 86 9.28 -18.78 -13.87
C ASN A 86 8.64 -18.61 -12.47
N CYS A 87 7.35 -18.84 -12.40
CA CYS A 87 6.65 -18.82 -11.11
C CYS A 87 7.10 -19.96 -10.21
N ASN A 88 7.24 -19.68 -8.92
CA ASN A 88 7.54 -20.67 -7.90
C ASN A 88 6.27 -21.39 -7.45
N ALA A 89 6.41 -22.68 -7.12
CA ALA A 89 5.31 -23.48 -6.55
C ALA A 89 5.11 -23.23 -5.05
N ALA A 90 6.13 -22.71 -4.38
CA ALA A 90 6.14 -22.52 -2.94
C ALA A 90 5.80 -21.07 -2.57
N PHE A 91 4.98 -20.93 -1.55
CA PHE A 91 4.76 -19.70 -0.80
C PHE A 91 5.75 -19.69 0.36
N ASP A 92 6.61 -18.70 0.47
CA ASP A 92 7.65 -18.65 1.51
C ASP A 92 7.13 -18.19 2.88
N GLY A 93 5.85 -17.85 2.98
CA GLY A 93 5.19 -17.49 4.24
C GLY A 93 5.60 -16.13 4.82
N SER A 94 6.31 -15.29 4.07
CA SER A 94 6.76 -13.97 4.54
C SER A 94 5.62 -12.95 4.68
N PHE A 95 4.44 -13.27 4.14
CA PHE A 95 3.22 -12.49 4.34
C PHE A 95 2.16 -13.31 5.07
N PRO A 96 1.35 -12.71 5.96
CA PRO A 96 0.23 -13.41 6.57
C PRO A 96 -0.68 -13.98 5.49
N GLU A 97 -1.17 -15.22 5.70
CA GLU A 97 -2.05 -15.88 4.73
C GLU A 97 -3.13 -14.91 4.23
N PRO A 98 -3.17 -14.60 2.93
CA PRO A 98 -4.24 -13.78 2.39
C PRO A 98 -5.57 -14.42 2.74
N VAL A 99 -6.60 -13.60 2.92
CA VAL A 99 -7.98 -14.05 3.16
C VAL A 99 -8.25 -15.23 2.23
N ARG A 100 -8.40 -16.41 2.80
CA ARG A 100 -8.39 -17.69 2.09
C ARG A 100 -9.32 -17.63 0.88
N ILE A 101 -8.74 -17.60 -0.29
CA ILE A 101 -9.46 -18.03 -1.49
C ILE A 101 -9.52 -19.55 -1.36
N ASN A 102 -10.68 -20.08 -1.00
CA ASN A 102 -10.88 -21.51 -0.90
C ASN A 102 -10.39 -22.17 -2.19
N GLU A 103 -9.47 -23.15 -2.02
CA GLU A 103 -9.00 -24.05 -3.09
C GLU A 103 -7.91 -23.52 -4.04
N ALA A 104 -7.31 -22.34 -3.81
CA ALA A 104 -6.16 -21.88 -4.58
C ALA A 104 -4.83 -22.43 -4.03
N ALA A 105 -3.88 -22.70 -4.92
CA ALA A 105 -2.47 -22.85 -4.60
C ALA A 105 -1.79 -21.50 -4.77
N LEU A 106 -1.05 -21.08 -3.74
CA LEU A 106 -0.34 -19.79 -3.73
C LEU A 106 1.12 -19.97 -4.16
N GLY A 107 1.70 -18.94 -4.72
CA GLY A 107 3.12 -18.86 -5.04
C GLY A 107 3.65 -17.47 -4.76
N SER A 108 4.93 -17.36 -4.39
CA SER A 108 5.62 -16.10 -4.18
C SER A 108 6.92 -16.08 -4.98
N ASN A 109 7.18 -15.00 -5.68
CA ASN A 109 8.38 -14.80 -6.48
C ASN A 109 9.04 -13.47 -6.11
N THR A 110 10.33 -13.52 -5.79
CA THR A 110 11.12 -12.32 -5.51
C THR A 110 12.18 -12.14 -6.59
N VAL A 111 12.34 -10.92 -7.11
CA VAL A 111 13.38 -10.53 -8.05
C VAL A 111 13.95 -9.19 -7.63
N THR A 112 15.27 -9.01 -7.86
CA THR A 112 15.93 -7.72 -7.72
C THR A 112 16.31 -7.21 -9.10
N MET A 113 15.90 -5.97 -9.40
CA MET A 113 16.17 -5.27 -10.65
C MET A 113 16.99 -4.01 -10.37
N LYS A 114 17.63 -3.45 -11.39
CA LYS A 114 18.49 -2.27 -11.26
C LYS A 114 17.95 -1.10 -12.08
N ILE A 115 17.74 0.03 -11.43
CA ILE A 115 17.55 1.33 -12.09
C ILE A 115 18.93 2.01 -12.11
N PRO A 116 19.55 2.21 -13.28
CA PRO A 116 20.80 2.96 -13.36
C PRO A 116 20.55 4.44 -13.02
N GLU A 117 21.37 5.01 -12.12
CA GLU A 117 21.31 6.43 -11.75
C GLU A 117 19.87 6.88 -11.40
N PRO A 118 19.24 6.32 -10.35
CA PRO A 118 17.84 6.56 -10.08
C PRO A 118 17.58 8.03 -9.71
N VAL A 119 16.49 8.59 -10.22
CA VAL A 119 15.95 9.85 -9.71
C VAL A 119 15.27 9.55 -8.39
N LEU A 120 15.78 10.15 -7.31
CA LEU A 120 15.26 9.89 -5.97
C LEU A 120 13.97 10.66 -5.73
N TRP A 121 13.01 9.99 -5.08
CA TRP A 121 11.82 10.65 -4.56
C TRP A 121 12.21 11.55 -3.38
N ASP A 122 11.80 12.80 -3.43
CA ASP A 122 12.02 13.79 -2.36
C ASP A 122 10.76 14.63 -2.17
N ILE A 123 10.68 15.34 -1.05
CA ILE A 123 9.57 16.25 -0.71
C ILE A 123 9.37 17.32 -1.80
N GLU A 124 10.45 17.82 -2.39
CA GLU A 124 10.43 18.88 -3.40
C GLU A 124 10.34 18.32 -4.83
N ASN A 125 10.81 17.07 -5.01
CA ASN A 125 10.75 16.35 -6.28
C ASN A 125 10.23 14.92 -6.07
N PRO A 126 8.92 14.74 -5.97
CA PRO A 126 8.30 13.43 -5.68
C PRO A 126 8.27 12.55 -6.93
N HIS A 127 9.47 12.14 -7.39
CA HIS A 127 9.60 11.32 -8.58
C HIS A 127 9.11 9.90 -8.35
N LEU A 128 8.24 9.41 -9.24
CA LEU A 128 7.66 8.08 -9.17
C LEU A 128 7.93 7.29 -10.45
N TYR A 129 8.41 6.07 -10.27
CA TYR A 129 8.48 5.04 -11.30
C TYR A 129 7.20 4.23 -11.35
N SER A 130 6.96 3.57 -12.48
CA SER A 130 5.87 2.60 -12.64
C SER A 130 6.46 1.20 -12.79
N LEU A 131 5.90 0.23 -12.07
CA LEU A 131 6.15 -1.19 -12.22
C LEU A 131 4.92 -1.83 -12.87
N THR A 132 5.11 -2.49 -14.00
CA THR A 132 4.11 -3.40 -14.56
C THR A 132 4.53 -4.82 -14.23
N THR A 133 3.65 -5.57 -13.58
CA THR A 133 3.81 -7.00 -13.30
C THR A 133 2.80 -7.78 -14.13
N ASP A 134 3.28 -8.53 -15.09
CA ASP A 134 2.48 -9.41 -15.94
C ASP A 134 2.60 -10.86 -15.49
N LEU A 135 1.50 -11.54 -15.31
CA LEU A 135 1.44 -13.00 -15.21
C LEU A 135 1.23 -13.56 -16.60
N ILE A 136 2.13 -14.41 -17.04
CA ILE A 136 2.17 -15.02 -18.35
C ILE A 136 1.91 -16.51 -18.20
N LYS A 137 1.04 -17.07 -19.05
CA LYS A 137 0.79 -18.50 -19.18
C LYS A 137 0.99 -18.91 -20.62
N ASP A 138 1.86 -19.90 -20.84
CA ASP A 138 2.15 -20.45 -22.17
C ASP A 138 2.48 -19.37 -23.24
N GLY A 139 3.16 -18.29 -22.81
CA GLY A 139 3.57 -17.18 -23.65
C GLY A 139 2.56 -16.03 -23.78
N GLU A 140 1.35 -16.18 -23.25
CA GLU A 140 0.30 -15.15 -23.28
C GLU A 140 0.16 -14.45 -21.92
N VAL A 141 0.01 -13.12 -21.94
CA VAL A 141 -0.28 -12.32 -20.72
C VAL A 141 -1.73 -12.55 -20.33
N ILE A 142 -1.94 -13.12 -19.15
CA ILE A 142 -3.27 -13.45 -18.61
C ILE A 142 -3.73 -12.50 -17.51
N HIS A 143 -2.82 -11.81 -16.83
CA HIS A 143 -3.14 -10.82 -15.81
C HIS A 143 -2.03 -9.78 -15.70
N THR A 144 -2.39 -8.51 -15.48
CA THR A 144 -1.45 -7.39 -15.34
C THR A 144 -1.84 -6.56 -14.11
N VAL A 145 -0.83 -6.20 -13.31
CA VAL A 145 -0.95 -5.24 -12.20
C VAL A 145 0.06 -4.12 -12.43
N ILE A 146 -0.35 -2.88 -12.13
CA ILE A 146 0.52 -1.71 -12.25
C ILE A 146 0.61 -1.03 -10.89
N ASN A 147 1.84 -0.83 -10.41
CA ASN A 147 2.16 -0.13 -9.18
C ASN A 147 3.04 1.08 -9.46
N LYS A 148 2.89 2.14 -8.66
CA LYS A 148 3.83 3.25 -8.63
C LYS A 148 4.72 3.14 -7.40
N PHE A 149 5.97 3.55 -7.49
CA PHE A 149 6.88 3.57 -6.36
C PHE A 149 7.95 4.66 -6.52
N GLY A 150 8.46 5.15 -5.39
CA GLY A 150 9.56 6.10 -5.34
C GLY A 150 10.83 5.42 -4.82
N VAL A 151 11.98 5.79 -5.35
CA VAL A 151 13.28 5.36 -4.83
C VAL A 151 13.75 6.38 -3.79
N ARG A 152 13.89 5.96 -2.53
CA ARG A 152 14.31 6.85 -1.44
C ARG A 152 14.97 6.08 -0.31
N LYS A 153 15.71 6.80 0.54
CA LYS A 153 16.20 6.29 1.81
C LYS A 153 15.69 7.18 2.95
N ALA A 154 14.96 6.60 3.89
CA ALA A 154 14.51 7.25 5.11
C ALA A 154 15.30 6.69 6.30
N GLU A 155 15.96 7.56 7.06
CA GLU A 155 16.79 7.16 8.19
C GLU A 155 16.43 7.97 9.44
N PHE A 156 16.25 7.28 10.56
CA PHE A 156 16.03 7.88 11.85
C PHE A 156 17.25 7.63 12.73
N THR A 157 17.81 8.68 13.28
CA THR A 157 18.96 8.61 14.18
C THR A 157 18.57 9.15 15.55
N CYS A 158 19.12 8.57 16.62
CA CYS A 158 18.76 8.96 17.99
C CYS A 158 19.24 10.37 18.37
N ASP A 159 20.32 10.84 17.75
CA ASP A 159 20.99 12.10 18.08
C ASP A 159 20.86 13.20 17.02
N LYS A 160 20.61 12.82 15.76
CA LYS A 160 20.59 13.76 14.62
C LYS A 160 19.23 13.87 13.94
N GLY A 161 18.23 13.09 14.37
CA GLY A 161 16.86 13.13 13.83
C GLY A 161 16.68 12.41 12.51
N PHE A 162 15.84 12.94 11.65
CA PHE A 162 15.40 12.30 10.41
C PHE A 162 16.22 12.77 9.19
N PHE A 163 16.62 11.80 8.36
CA PHE A 163 17.30 12.05 7.10
C PHE A 163 16.50 11.42 5.94
N LEU A 164 16.33 12.17 4.88
CA LEU A 164 15.80 11.71 3.62
C LEU A 164 16.91 11.81 2.55
N ASN A 165 17.26 10.67 1.94
CA ASN A 165 18.33 10.59 0.93
C ASN A 165 19.67 11.18 1.42
N GLY A 166 19.99 10.97 2.70
CA GLY A 166 21.21 11.51 3.33
C GLY A 166 21.15 12.99 3.71
N ARG A 167 20.07 13.71 3.39
CA ARG A 167 19.85 15.11 3.79
C ARG A 167 19.04 15.19 5.07
N HIS A 168 19.50 15.93 6.06
CA HIS A 168 18.73 16.20 7.27
C HIS A 168 17.44 16.95 6.93
N VAL A 169 16.29 16.43 7.35
CA VAL A 169 14.98 17.02 7.11
C VAL A 169 14.25 17.24 8.43
N LYS A 170 13.85 18.47 8.67
CA LYS A 170 12.95 18.78 9.77
C LYS A 170 11.51 18.51 9.36
N LEU A 171 10.83 17.66 10.12
CA LEU A 171 9.42 17.34 9.86
C LEU A 171 8.53 18.47 10.40
N HIS A 172 7.84 19.14 9.50
CA HIS A 172 6.79 20.09 9.80
C HIS A 172 5.46 19.43 9.49
N GLY A 173 4.76 18.98 10.53
CA GLY A 173 3.61 18.11 10.33
C GLY A 173 2.39 18.50 11.13
N CYS A 174 1.27 17.94 10.74
CA CYS A 174 0.01 17.98 11.47
C CYS A 174 -0.60 16.59 11.57
N CYS A 175 -1.58 16.45 12.47
CA CYS A 175 -2.43 15.26 12.54
C CYS A 175 -3.63 15.45 11.62
N GLU A 176 -4.00 14.39 10.90
CA GLU A 176 -5.15 14.37 10.03
C GLU A 176 -6.07 13.20 10.38
N HIS A 177 -7.35 13.48 10.52
CA HIS A 177 -8.41 12.49 10.62
C HIS A 177 -9.08 12.26 9.27
N HIS A 178 -9.90 11.19 9.16
CA HIS A 178 -10.69 10.90 7.97
C HIS A 178 -11.89 11.83 7.86
N ASP A 179 -11.63 13.12 7.67
CA ASP A 179 -12.69 14.08 7.47
C ASP A 179 -12.38 15.07 6.33
N LEU A 180 -13.43 15.49 5.67
CA LEU A 180 -13.40 16.40 4.54
C LEU A 180 -14.46 17.50 4.67
N GLY A 181 -14.69 17.98 5.89
CA GLY A 181 -15.67 19.02 6.20
C GLY A 181 -17.10 18.56 5.87
N ALA A 182 -17.79 19.27 4.98
CA ALA A 182 -19.18 18.95 4.62
C ALA A 182 -19.36 17.57 3.97
N LEU A 183 -18.29 16.92 3.51
CA LEU A 183 -18.32 15.55 2.99
C LEU A 183 -18.22 14.50 4.08
N GLY A 184 -17.98 14.89 5.33
CA GLY A 184 -17.71 13.97 6.43
C GLY A 184 -16.51 13.09 6.15
N ALA A 185 -16.60 11.80 6.43
CA ALA A 185 -15.56 10.82 6.20
C ALA A 185 -15.58 10.18 4.79
N ALA A 186 -16.49 10.59 3.90
CA ALA A 186 -16.60 10.04 2.57
C ALA A 186 -15.33 10.30 1.74
N VAL A 187 -14.70 9.23 1.24
CA VAL A 187 -13.47 9.34 0.48
C VAL A 187 -13.71 9.96 -0.89
N ASN A 188 -13.08 11.12 -1.12
CA ASN A 188 -13.12 11.84 -2.38
C ASN A 188 -11.70 12.36 -2.72
N ARG A 189 -11.08 11.79 -3.77
CA ARG A 189 -9.69 12.12 -4.15
C ARG A 189 -9.47 13.62 -4.38
N SER A 190 -10.42 14.30 -5.04
CA SER A 190 -10.28 15.75 -5.31
C SER A 190 -10.34 16.59 -4.04
N ALA A 191 -11.20 16.22 -3.09
CA ALA A 191 -11.28 16.90 -1.79
C ALA A 191 -10.02 16.66 -0.94
N ILE A 192 -9.51 15.42 -0.94
CA ILE A 192 -8.24 15.09 -0.28
C ILE A 192 -7.11 15.91 -0.91
N LYS A 193 -7.00 15.92 -2.25
CA LYS A 193 -5.97 16.71 -2.95
C LYS A 193 -6.04 18.18 -2.59
N ARG A 194 -7.25 18.78 -2.57
CA ARG A 194 -7.43 20.16 -2.15
C ARG A 194 -6.93 20.41 -0.73
N LYS A 195 -7.23 19.51 0.21
CA LYS A 195 -6.75 19.59 1.60
C LYS A 195 -5.22 19.54 1.64
N LEU A 196 -4.61 18.58 0.98
CA LEU A 196 -3.15 18.40 0.93
C LEU A 196 -2.45 19.64 0.30
N VAL A 197 -3.01 20.22 -0.75
CA VAL A 197 -2.50 21.48 -1.34
C VAL A 197 -2.48 22.60 -0.29
N LYS A 198 -3.58 22.76 0.46
CA LYS A 198 -3.65 23.79 1.51
C LYS A 198 -2.65 23.55 2.64
N LEU A 199 -2.45 22.30 3.04
CA LEU A 199 -1.45 21.94 4.05
C LEU A 199 -0.02 22.27 3.54
N ARG A 200 0.29 21.98 2.28
CA ARG A 200 1.59 22.34 1.69
C ARG A 200 1.79 23.87 1.62
N GLU A 201 0.77 24.63 1.25
CA GLU A 201 0.81 26.09 1.28
C GLU A 201 1.12 26.65 2.69
N MET A 202 0.74 25.92 3.75
CA MET A 202 1.09 26.23 5.14
C MET A 202 2.51 25.78 5.54
N GLY A 203 3.27 25.15 4.64
CA GLY A 203 4.63 24.67 4.89
C GLY A 203 4.71 23.26 5.50
N ILE A 204 3.63 22.48 5.42
CA ILE A 204 3.60 21.10 5.91
C ILE A 204 4.30 20.16 4.92
N ASN A 205 5.23 19.34 5.41
CA ASN A 205 5.91 18.30 4.64
C ASN A 205 5.65 16.88 5.18
N ALA A 206 4.95 16.76 6.31
CA ALA A 206 4.63 15.48 6.92
C ALA A 206 3.23 15.47 7.53
N ILE A 207 2.57 14.32 7.50
CA ILE A 207 1.25 14.12 8.10
C ILE A 207 1.27 12.85 8.95
N ARG A 208 0.68 12.93 10.15
CA ARG A 208 0.36 11.77 10.98
C ARG A 208 -1.11 11.42 10.79
N THR A 209 -1.39 10.18 10.39
CA THR A 209 -2.76 9.72 10.20
C THR A 209 -3.38 9.31 11.52
N SER A 210 -4.16 10.18 12.12
CA SER A 210 -4.79 9.99 13.43
C SER A 210 -6.12 9.25 13.28
N HIS A 211 -6.32 8.09 13.85
CA HIS A 211 -5.37 7.22 14.54
C HIS A 211 -5.50 5.83 13.94
N ASN A 212 -5.65 5.75 12.64
CA ASN A 212 -5.88 4.52 11.89
C ASN A 212 -5.48 4.68 10.43
N MET A 213 -5.51 3.57 9.71
CA MET A 213 -5.10 3.48 8.32
C MET A 213 -5.79 4.52 7.42
N PRO A 214 -5.03 5.32 6.67
CA PRO A 214 -5.61 6.25 5.70
C PRO A 214 -6.21 5.52 4.50
N ALA A 215 -7.01 6.24 3.72
CA ALA A 215 -7.49 5.75 2.43
C ALA A 215 -6.33 5.63 1.43
N VAL A 216 -6.42 4.67 0.51
CA VAL A 216 -5.42 4.47 -0.55
C VAL A 216 -5.20 5.76 -1.35
N GLU A 217 -6.27 6.46 -1.70
CA GLU A 217 -6.21 7.74 -2.42
C GLU A 217 -5.43 8.83 -1.68
N PHE A 218 -5.42 8.79 -0.34
CA PHE A 218 -4.63 9.69 0.48
C PHE A 218 -3.13 9.37 0.35
N MET A 219 -2.75 8.11 0.47
CA MET A 219 -1.36 7.67 0.35
C MET A 219 -0.80 7.95 -1.05
N GLU A 220 -1.53 7.58 -2.11
CA GLU A 220 -1.16 7.88 -3.49
C GLU A 220 -0.91 9.38 -3.72
N LEU A 221 -1.79 10.24 -3.17
CA LEU A 221 -1.62 11.68 -3.28
C LEU A 221 -0.41 12.19 -2.48
N CYS A 222 -0.11 11.60 -1.33
CA CYS A 222 1.10 11.94 -0.58
C CYS A 222 2.37 11.58 -1.35
N ASP A 223 2.38 10.41 -2.00
CA ASP A 223 3.48 9.99 -2.88
C ASP A 223 3.65 10.95 -4.07
N GLU A 224 2.54 11.31 -4.74
CA GLU A 224 2.54 12.22 -5.89
C GLU A 224 2.90 13.67 -5.52
N MET A 225 2.68 14.07 -4.28
CA MET A 225 2.85 15.46 -3.82
C MET A 225 4.08 15.69 -2.93
N GLY A 226 4.88 14.67 -2.65
CA GLY A 226 6.06 14.81 -1.80
C GLY A 226 5.71 15.06 -0.33
N ILE A 227 4.73 14.35 0.21
CA ILE A 227 4.34 14.46 1.61
C ILE A 227 4.71 13.17 2.32
N LEU A 228 5.49 13.29 3.40
CA LEU A 228 5.83 12.17 4.27
C LEU A 228 4.62 11.80 5.14
N VAL A 229 4.44 10.51 5.40
CA VAL A 229 3.33 10.04 6.22
C VAL A 229 3.84 9.20 7.37
N LEU A 230 3.47 9.57 8.60
CA LEU A 230 3.52 8.71 9.76
C LEU A 230 2.18 7.98 9.86
N SER A 231 2.13 6.80 9.24
CA SER A 231 0.91 6.00 9.16
C SER A 231 0.64 5.31 10.48
N GLU A 232 -0.53 5.55 11.06
CA GLU A 232 -1.00 4.88 12.27
C GLU A 232 -1.99 3.78 11.90
N GLY A 233 -1.83 2.61 12.54
CA GLY A 233 -2.72 1.49 12.33
C GLY A 233 -3.97 1.54 13.19
N PHE A 234 -3.79 1.83 14.47
CA PHE A 234 -4.84 1.64 15.47
C PHE A 234 -4.84 2.75 16.50
N ASP A 235 -6.02 3.31 16.82
CA ASP A 235 -6.20 4.19 17.99
C ASP A 235 -6.15 3.39 19.29
N MET A 236 -6.70 2.17 19.27
CA MET A 236 -6.72 1.23 20.40
C MET A 236 -6.00 -0.05 20.03
N TRP A 237 -5.25 -0.58 21.00
CA TRP A 237 -4.53 -1.83 20.88
C TRP A 237 -5.21 -2.89 21.77
N GLU A 238 -4.47 -3.68 22.53
CA GLU A 238 -5.02 -4.70 23.43
C GLU A 238 -5.84 -4.14 24.60
N LYS A 239 -5.48 -2.93 25.07
CA LYS A 239 -6.17 -2.29 26.20
C LYS A 239 -7.24 -1.34 25.67
N PRO A 240 -8.52 -1.57 26.00
CA PRO A 240 -9.59 -0.71 25.55
C PRO A 240 -9.48 0.69 26.17
N LYS A 241 -9.91 1.69 25.42
CA LYS A 241 -10.08 3.08 25.87
C LYS A 241 -11.55 3.47 25.94
N THR A 242 -12.41 2.71 25.25
CA THR A 242 -13.87 2.84 25.24
C THR A 242 -14.53 1.47 25.20
N ASP A 243 -15.83 1.39 25.46
CA ASP A 243 -16.55 0.11 25.59
C ASP A 243 -16.66 -0.69 24.27
N TYR A 244 -16.65 0.01 23.14
CA TYR A 244 -16.90 -0.59 21.82
C TYR A 244 -15.75 -0.38 20.83
N ASP A 245 -14.54 -0.14 21.31
CA ASP A 245 -13.39 0.13 20.46
C ASP A 245 -12.76 -1.11 19.81
N TYR A 246 -11.71 -0.90 19.01
CA TYR A 246 -11.01 -1.93 18.27
C TYR A 246 -10.26 -2.95 19.16
N ALA A 247 -9.98 -2.63 20.42
CA ALA A 247 -9.32 -3.56 21.34
C ALA A 247 -10.06 -4.91 21.46
N ARG A 248 -11.38 -4.92 21.23
CA ARG A 248 -12.21 -6.13 21.20
C ARG A 248 -11.80 -7.12 20.10
N PHE A 249 -11.19 -6.63 19.02
CA PHE A 249 -10.84 -7.39 17.83
C PHE A 249 -9.33 -7.43 17.59
N PHE A 250 -8.53 -6.66 18.33
CA PHE A 250 -7.12 -6.42 18.06
C PHE A 250 -6.34 -7.72 17.86
N ARG A 251 -6.45 -8.68 18.79
CA ARG A 251 -5.71 -9.95 18.74
C ARG A 251 -6.09 -10.85 17.55
N GLU A 252 -7.29 -10.71 17.04
CA GLU A 252 -7.78 -11.52 15.92
C GLU A 252 -7.46 -10.88 14.57
N TRP A 253 -7.48 -9.55 14.50
CA TRP A 253 -7.48 -8.82 13.22
C TRP A 253 -6.23 -7.98 12.97
N ALA A 254 -5.42 -7.66 13.99
CA ALA A 254 -4.31 -6.73 13.83
C ALA A 254 -3.33 -7.16 12.75
N ASP A 255 -2.93 -8.42 12.71
CA ASP A 255 -1.98 -8.94 11.72
C ASP A 255 -2.56 -8.87 10.30
N LYS A 256 -3.86 -9.18 10.15
CA LYS A 256 -4.56 -9.12 8.85
C LYS A 256 -4.70 -7.69 8.36
N ASP A 257 -5.04 -6.77 9.28
CA ASP A 257 -5.17 -5.36 8.94
C ASP A 257 -3.80 -4.76 8.57
N VAL A 258 -2.74 -5.05 9.33
CA VAL A 258 -1.37 -4.61 9.00
C VAL A 258 -0.93 -5.16 7.64
N ALA A 259 -1.16 -6.44 7.36
CA ALA A 259 -0.82 -7.04 6.08
C ALA A 259 -1.51 -6.39 4.88
N SER A 260 -2.70 -5.82 5.08
CA SER A 260 -3.42 -5.11 4.02
C SER A 260 -2.86 -3.70 3.73
N TRP A 261 -1.91 -3.21 4.53
CA TRP A 261 -1.32 -1.86 4.41
C TRP A 261 0.05 -1.87 3.76
N VAL A 262 0.74 -2.98 3.84
CA VAL A 262 2.09 -3.21 3.32
C VAL A 262 1.99 -3.83 1.92
#